data_c67da71d21457e7a992f39a67a88adba
#
_entry.id   c67da71d21457e7a992f39a67a88adba
#
_cell.length_a   1.000
_cell.length_b   1.000
_cell.length_c   1.000
_cell.angle_alpha   90.00
_cell.angle_beta   90.00
_cell.angle_gamma   90.00
#
_symmetry.space_group_name_H-M   'P 1'
#
loop_
_entity.id
_entity.type
_entity.pdbx_description
1 polymer ?
#
loop_
_entity_poly.entity_id
_entity_poly.type
_entity_poly.pdbx_seq_one_letter_code
_entity_poly.pdbx_strand_id
1 'polypeptide(L)'
;MRLPALVMVLFLLGGCQEASESNSSLTAHDSDKPILAVPTSAGPRGEKHALFGDLHVHTMYSFDAFVMGTLASPDAAYDFAKGGVLTHPGGFDMQLDVPLDFYAVTDHAFYLGALRSMTVEGNALYEHELAEGVRNLSDEKSRGAAFATMLAFLLSERRAELIDPVSSTSAWDDIKAAANRHNDPGKFTAFLGYEYTSSGDAFENLHRNVIFKGDTAPDLPFSRLDSRNPEELWRWMDEQRLAGYESLAMPHNSNGSNGWMFSLTDFEGKPLDSDYADLRMRN
;
A
#
# COMPACT_ATOMS: atom_id res chain seq x y z
N MET A 1 39.90 -14.98 -8.04
CA MET A 1 39.21 -14.07 -7.13
C MET A 1 38.59 -12.95 -7.96
N ARG A 2 37.31 -13.03 -8.28
CA ARG A 2 36.57 -11.98 -8.99
C ARG A 2 35.64 -11.32 -7.96
N LEU A 3 35.82 -10.01 -7.71
CA LEU A 3 34.91 -9.22 -6.89
C LEU A 3 33.56 -9.09 -7.61
N PRO A 4 32.43 -9.19 -6.89
CA PRO A 4 31.14 -8.86 -7.47
C PRO A 4 31.00 -7.35 -7.65
N ALA A 5 30.48 -6.95 -8.79
CA ALA A 5 30.18 -5.57 -9.12
C ALA A 5 29.04 -5.07 -8.20
N LEU A 6 29.34 -4.01 -7.46
CA LEU A 6 28.36 -3.25 -6.68
C LEU A 6 27.46 -2.48 -7.67
N VAL A 7 26.23 -2.91 -7.86
CA VAL A 7 25.25 -2.17 -8.64
C VAL A 7 24.79 -0.98 -7.81
N MET A 8 25.32 0.19 -8.13
CA MET A 8 24.93 1.47 -7.57
C MET A 8 23.64 1.92 -8.27
N VAL A 9 22.50 1.81 -7.60
CA VAL A 9 21.26 2.41 -8.06
C VAL A 9 21.35 3.91 -7.85
N LEU A 10 21.65 4.65 -8.93
CA LEU A 10 21.65 6.11 -8.93
C LEU A 10 20.20 6.59 -9.07
N PHE A 11 19.62 7.07 -8.00
CA PHE A 11 18.46 7.95 -8.08
C PHE A 11 18.95 9.30 -8.59
N LEU A 12 18.52 9.68 -9.79
CA LEU A 12 18.71 11.03 -10.31
C LEU A 12 17.78 11.96 -9.51
N LEU A 13 18.33 12.54 -8.45
CA LEU A 13 17.74 13.72 -7.81
C LEU A 13 17.96 14.90 -8.78
N GLY A 14 16.91 15.30 -9.47
CA GLY A 14 16.88 16.54 -10.23
C GLY A 14 17.16 17.71 -9.29
N GLY A 15 18.24 18.45 -9.59
CA GLY A 15 18.68 19.58 -8.78
C GLY A 15 17.59 20.65 -8.62
N CYS A 16 17.24 20.94 -7.38
CA CYS A 16 16.61 22.19 -7.03
C CYS A 16 17.69 23.29 -7.04
N GLN A 17 17.55 24.23 -7.97
CA GLN A 17 18.30 25.46 -8.03
C GLN A 17 17.88 26.33 -6.84
N GLU A 18 18.84 26.84 -6.09
CA GLU A 18 18.62 27.78 -5.00
C GLU A 18 17.82 28.99 -5.50
N ALA A 19 16.60 29.12 -5.03
CA ALA A 19 15.82 30.35 -5.16
C ALA A 19 16.02 31.20 -3.90
N SER A 20 16.46 32.42 -4.13
CA SER A 20 16.69 33.45 -3.15
C SER A 20 15.52 33.61 -2.17
N GLU A 21 15.89 33.83 -0.90
CA GLU A 21 14.98 34.21 0.20
C GLU A 21 14.07 35.37 -0.20
N SER A 22 12.80 35.10 -0.36
CA SER A 22 11.75 36.13 -0.21
C SER A 22 10.92 35.75 1.01
N ASN A 23 11.05 36.58 2.02
CA ASN A 23 10.27 36.58 3.24
C ASN A 23 8.80 36.79 2.91
N SER A 24 8.04 35.71 2.71
CA SER A 24 6.59 35.75 2.67
C SER A 24 6.05 35.24 4.00
N SER A 25 5.48 36.17 4.76
CA SER A 25 4.68 35.85 5.95
C SER A 25 3.69 34.74 5.66
N LEU A 26 3.84 33.61 6.36
CA LEU A 26 2.83 32.55 6.43
C LEU A 26 1.56 33.20 7.02
N THR A 27 0.63 33.54 6.15
CA THR A 27 -0.73 33.87 6.57
C THR A 27 -1.37 32.63 7.11
N ALA A 28 -1.90 32.74 8.34
CA ALA A 28 -2.70 31.69 8.97
C ALA A 28 -3.73 31.16 7.99
N HIS A 29 -3.78 29.83 7.86
CA HIS A 29 -4.77 29.13 7.03
C HIS A 29 -6.15 29.49 7.59
N ASP A 30 -6.98 30.09 6.74
CA ASP A 30 -8.35 30.45 7.07
C ASP A 30 -9.16 29.13 7.19
N SER A 31 -9.36 28.67 8.42
CA SER A 31 -10.11 27.47 8.76
C SER A 31 -11.62 27.57 8.46
N ASP A 32 -12.07 28.72 7.96
CA ASP A 32 -13.47 29.00 7.65
C ASP A 32 -13.85 28.83 6.16
N LYS A 33 -12.97 28.26 5.33
CA LYS A 33 -13.41 27.90 3.98
C LYS A 33 -14.44 26.79 4.07
N PRO A 34 -15.67 26.99 3.56
CA PRO A 34 -16.65 25.92 3.55
C PRO A 34 -16.10 24.77 2.69
N ILE A 35 -16.03 23.57 3.29
CA ILE A 35 -15.82 22.34 2.52
C ILE A 35 -16.88 22.32 1.45
N LEU A 36 -16.49 22.35 0.17
CA LEU A 36 -17.42 22.23 -0.94
C LEU A 36 -18.06 20.86 -0.82
N ALA A 37 -19.31 20.82 -0.37
CA ALA A 37 -20.06 19.58 -0.31
C ALA A 37 -20.18 19.01 -1.73
N VAL A 38 -19.60 17.84 -1.94
CA VAL A 38 -19.82 17.09 -3.18
C VAL A 38 -21.33 16.81 -3.28
N PRO A 39 -21.99 17.10 -4.41
CA PRO A 39 -23.40 16.80 -4.56
C PRO A 39 -23.63 15.30 -4.39
N THR A 40 -24.22 14.89 -3.29
CA THR A 40 -24.52 13.49 -2.94
C THR A 40 -25.80 12.96 -3.58
N SER A 41 -26.41 13.68 -4.54
CA SER A 41 -27.59 13.20 -5.22
C SER A 41 -27.18 12.43 -6.47
N ALA A 42 -27.43 11.12 -6.48
CA ALA A 42 -27.52 10.39 -7.75
C ALA A 42 -28.51 11.14 -8.66
N GLY A 43 -28.02 11.68 -9.76
CA GLY A 43 -28.87 12.32 -10.79
C GLY A 43 -29.89 11.36 -11.40
N PRO A 44 -30.72 11.83 -12.29
CA PRO A 44 -31.69 10.96 -12.98
C PRO A 44 -31.02 9.73 -13.57
N ARG A 45 -31.69 8.58 -13.55
CA ARG A 45 -31.15 7.32 -14.12
C ARG A 45 -30.72 7.57 -15.59
N GLY A 46 -29.42 7.46 -15.84
CA GLY A 46 -28.81 7.65 -17.15
C GLY A 46 -27.74 8.72 -17.25
N GLU A 47 -27.57 9.59 -16.24
CA GLU A 47 -26.45 10.53 -16.20
C GLU A 47 -25.20 9.82 -15.64
N LYS A 48 -24.07 10.01 -16.32
CA LYS A 48 -22.76 9.54 -15.85
C LYS A 48 -22.16 10.60 -14.95
N HIS A 49 -21.78 10.21 -13.75
CA HIS A 49 -21.03 11.05 -12.81
C HIS A 49 -19.57 10.56 -12.76
N ALA A 50 -18.63 11.51 -12.75
CA ALA A 50 -17.23 11.19 -12.46
C ALA A 50 -17.11 11.00 -10.94
N LEU A 51 -16.50 9.89 -10.52
CA LEU A 51 -16.15 9.60 -9.15
C LEU A 51 -14.63 9.66 -9.03
N PHE A 52 -14.14 10.23 -7.93
CA PHE A 52 -12.72 10.42 -7.66
C PHE A 52 -12.33 9.69 -6.38
N GLY A 53 -11.23 8.98 -6.42
CA GLY A 53 -10.75 8.22 -5.25
C GLY A 53 -9.36 7.67 -5.46
N ASP A 54 -8.85 6.97 -4.45
CA ASP A 54 -7.57 6.32 -4.49
C ASP A 54 -7.70 4.86 -4.04
N LEU A 55 -7.07 3.96 -4.80
CA LEU A 55 -7.06 2.53 -4.55
C LEU A 55 -5.65 2.01 -4.24
N HIS A 56 -4.69 2.92 -3.98
CA HIS A 56 -3.32 2.57 -3.65
C HIS A 56 -2.81 3.43 -2.49
N VAL A 57 -3.12 2.99 -1.28
CA VAL A 57 -2.85 3.74 -0.06
C VAL A 57 -2.20 2.85 0.99
N HIS A 58 -1.09 3.34 1.54
CA HIS A 58 -0.35 2.65 2.59
C HIS A 58 -0.47 3.38 3.92
N THR A 59 -0.65 2.63 4.99
CA THR A 59 -0.75 3.11 6.36
C THR A 59 0.47 2.71 7.20
N MET A 60 0.37 2.88 8.51
CA MET A 60 1.42 2.43 9.44
C MET A 60 1.70 0.92 9.41
N TYR A 61 0.86 0.13 8.73
CA TYR A 61 1.03 -1.32 8.64
C TYR A 61 1.89 -1.75 7.45
N SER A 62 2.08 -0.89 6.45
CA SER A 62 3.06 -1.10 5.38
C SER A 62 4.47 -0.81 5.85
N PHE A 63 5.42 -1.69 5.51
CA PHE A 63 6.80 -1.55 5.93
C PHE A 63 7.45 -0.26 5.40
N ASP A 64 7.19 0.07 4.16
CA ASP A 64 7.72 1.25 3.46
C ASP A 64 7.13 2.55 4.01
N ALA A 65 5.82 2.63 4.10
CA ALA A 65 5.14 3.80 4.65
C ALA A 65 5.58 4.06 6.10
N PHE A 66 5.65 3.01 6.93
CA PHE A 66 6.06 3.13 8.32
C PHE A 66 7.50 3.68 8.45
N VAL A 67 8.44 3.10 7.72
CA VAL A 67 9.85 3.54 7.73
C VAL A 67 9.97 4.98 7.23
N MET A 68 9.20 5.36 6.21
CA MET A 68 9.19 6.73 5.69
C MET A 68 8.45 7.72 6.60
N GLY A 69 7.82 7.25 7.66
CA GLY A 69 7.24 8.08 8.73
C GLY A 69 5.74 8.20 8.74
N THR A 70 5.03 7.39 7.95
CA THR A 70 3.57 7.32 8.02
C THR A 70 3.15 6.62 9.31
N LEU A 71 2.47 7.36 10.20
CA LEU A 71 1.92 6.86 11.46
C LEU A 71 0.40 6.78 11.43
N ALA A 72 -0.21 7.16 10.31
CA ALA A 72 -1.65 7.11 10.12
C ALA A 72 -2.16 5.66 10.18
N SER A 73 -3.19 5.44 10.99
CA SER A 73 -3.94 4.19 11.01
C SER A 73 -4.86 4.08 9.78
N PRO A 74 -5.41 2.89 9.49
CA PRO A 74 -6.46 2.75 8.47
C PRO A 74 -7.64 3.70 8.68
N ASP A 75 -8.13 3.88 9.91
CA ASP A 75 -9.20 4.83 10.21
C ASP A 75 -8.80 6.28 9.86
N ALA A 76 -7.60 6.70 10.25
CA ALA A 76 -7.11 8.05 9.94
C ALA A 76 -6.99 8.29 8.43
N ALA A 77 -6.60 7.26 7.67
CA ALA A 77 -6.53 7.32 6.21
C ALA A 77 -7.92 7.51 5.57
N TYR A 78 -8.93 6.76 6.04
CA TYR A 78 -10.31 6.94 5.57
C TYR A 78 -10.92 8.27 6.01
N ASP A 79 -10.63 8.74 7.23
CA ASP A 79 -11.09 10.06 7.68
C ASP A 79 -10.49 11.17 6.83
N PHE A 80 -9.20 11.08 6.50
CA PHE A 80 -8.55 12.02 5.59
C PHE A 80 -9.18 12.01 4.20
N ALA A 81 -9.46 10.83 3.63
CA ALA A 81 -10.14 10.70 2.34
C ALA A 81 -11.52 11.36 2.32
N LYS A 82 -12.22 11.36 3.46
CA LYS A 82 -13.53 12.04 3.63
C LYS A 82 -13.42 13.53 3.97
N GLY A 83 -12.20 14.10 3.88
CA GLY A 83 -11.94 15.52 4.15
C GLY A 83 -11.64 15.84 5.61
N GLY A 84 -11.34 14.84 6.44
CA GLY A 84 -10.81 15.04 7.79
C GLY A 84 -9.41 15.61 7.79
N VAL A 85 -9.01 16.24 8.90
CA VAL A 85 -7.65 16.73 9.10
C VAL A 85 -6.76 15.61 9.57
N LEU A 86 -5.59 15.47 8.93
CA LEU A 86 -4.53 14.55 9.34
C LEU A 86 -3.27 15.34 9.67
N THR A 87 -2.80 15.25 10.92
CA THR A 87 -1.56 15.91 11.32
C THR A 87 -0.35 15.09 10.83
N HIS A 88 0.46 15.70 9.98
CA HIS A 88 1.72 15.13 9.52
C HIS A 88 2.71 15.00 10.69
N PRO A 89 3.55 13.93 10.77
CA PRO A 89 4.59 13.80 11.81
C PRO A 89 5.55 14.98 11.90
N GLY A 90 5.67 15.78 10.85
CA GLY A 90 6.41 17.05 10.83
C GLY A 90 5.72 18.21 11.53
N GLY A 91 4.54 18.02 12.12
CA GLY A 91 3.83 19.01 12.95
C GLY A 91 2.99 20.02 12.17
N PHE A 92 2.54 19.69 10.96
CA PHE A 92 1.57 20.48 10.19
C PHE A 92 0.34 19.67 9.83
N ASP A 93 -0.77 20.33 9.65
CA ASP A 93 -2.03 19.70 9.28
C ASP A 93 -2.18 19.58 7.76
N MET A 94 -2.73 18.46 7.33
CA MET A 94 -3.09 18.16 5.94
C MET A 94 -4.58 17.91 5.86
N GLN A 95 -5.22 18.42 4.83
CA GLN A 95 -6.63 18.21 4.57
C GLN A 95 -6.89 18.29 3.07
N LEU A 96 -7.77 17.45 2.56
CA LEU A 96 -8.22 17.54 1.18
C LEU A 96 -9.18 18.72 1.02
N ASP A 97 -9.01 19.50 -0.06
CA ASP A 97 -9.95 20.57 -0.40
C ASP A 97 -11.35 20.03 -0.75
N VAL A 98 -11.39 18.83 -1.35
CA VAL A 98 -12.61 18.13 -1.72
C VAL A 98 -12.49 16.68 -1.24
N PRO A 99 -13.46 16.17 -0.48
CA PRO A 99 -13.50 14.76 -0.11
C PRO A 99 -13.52 13.85 -1.34
N LEU A 100 -12.96 12.66 -1.21
CA LEU A 100 -13.01 11.62 -2.23
C LEU A 100 -14.35 10.87 -2.18
N ASP A 101 -14.71 10.23 -3.30
CA ASP A 101 -15.92 9.41 -3.42
C ASP A 101 -15.67 7.97 -2.98
N PHE A 102 -14.43 7.48 -3.14
CA PHE A 102 -14.04 6.13 -2.77
C PHE A 102 -12.56 6.07 -2.36
N TYR A 103 -12.22 5.04 -1.58
CA TYR A 103 -10.87 4.84 -1.08
C TYR A 103 -10.61 3.38 -0.73
N ALA A 104 -9.37 2.92 -0.85
CA ALA A 104 -8.95 1.63 -0.36
C ALA A 104 -7.59 1.74 0.34
N VAL A 105 -7.52 1.32 1.59
CA VAL A 105 -6.23 1.05 2.23
C VAL A 105 -5.72 -0.27 1.67
N THR A 106 -4.51 -0.24 1.11
CA THR A 106 -3.88 -1.36 0.40
C THR A 106 -2.45 -1.57 0.87
N ASP A 107 -2.28 -1.73 2.16
CA ASP A 107 -0.98 -2.01 2.76
C ASP A 107 -0.35 -3.28 2.16
N HIS A 108 0.98 -3.30 2.09
CA HIS A 108 1.72 -4.49 1.66
C HIS A 108 1.39 -5.71 2.51
N ALA A 109 0.93 -6.81 1.89
CA ALA A 109 0.54 -8.02 2.60
C ALA A 109 1.72 -8.77 3.23
N PHE A 110 2.92 -8.69 2.63
CA PHE A 110 4.07 -9.38 3.19
C PHE A 110 4.62 -8.63 4.40
N TYR A 111 4.84 -9.35 5.49
CA TYR A 111 5.23 -8.79 6.79
C TYR A 111 4.30 -7.67 7.29
N LEU A 112 3.02 -7.77 6.97
CA LEU A 112 1.99 -6.80 7.34
C LEU A 112 2.02 -6.52 8.84
N GLY A 113 2.18 -5.25 9.21
CA GLY A 113 2.24 -4.80 10.60
C GLY A 113 3.55 -5.11 11.35
N ALA A 114 4.48 -5.89 10.78
CA ALA A 114 5.68 -6.34 11.49
C ALA A 114 6.55 -5.18 11.98
N LEU A 115 6.82 -4.18 11.14
CA LEU A 115 7.66 -3.03 11.54
C LEU A 115 6.99 -2.17 12.61
N ARG A 116 5.67 -1.97 12.50
CA ARG A 116 4.90 -1.31 13.55
C ARG A 116 5.01 -2.07 14.88
N SER A 117 4.95 -3.40 14.85
CA SER A 117 5.06 -4.27 16.03
C SER A 117 6.43 -4.19 16.70
N MET A 118 7.50 -3.93 15.94
CA MET A 118 8.86 -3.68 16.49
C MET A 118 8.94 -2.44 17.40
N THR A 119 7.93 -1.57 17.36
CA THR A 119 7.87 -0.37 18.21
C THR A 119 6.96 -0.53 19.42
N VAL A 120 6.30 -1.68 19.57
CA VAL A 120 5.33 -1.94 20.64
C VAL A 120 5.98 -2.83 21.71
N GLU A 121 6.21 -2.26 22.87
CA GLU A 121 6.77 -3.02 24.01
C GLU A 121 5.88 -4.22 24.36
N GLY A 122 6.50 -5.36 24.57
CA GLY A 122 5.82 -6.63 24.84
C GLY A 122 5.38 -7.40 23.59
N ASN A 123 5.51 -6.85 22.37
CA ASN A 123 5.35 -7.62 21.16
C ASN A 123 6.56 -8.52 20.91
N ALA A 124 6.36 -9.69 20.28
CA ALA A 124 7.42 -10.65 19.99
C ALA A 124 8.55 -10.06 19.12
N LEU A 125 8.23 -9.09 18.26
CA LEU A 125 9.20 -8.45 17.37
C LEU A 125 9.92 -7.25 18.01
N TYR A 126 9.55 -6.85 19.24
CA TYR A 126 10.15 -5.69 19.91
C TYR A 126 11.67 -5.84 20.16
N GLU A 127 12.12 -7.05 20.48
CA GLU A 127 13.54 -7.37 20.72
C GLU A 127 14.29 -7.86 19.48
N HIS A 128 13.64 -7.80 18.29
CA HIS A 128 14.28 -8.19 17.04
C HIS A 128 15.45 -7.27 16.71
N GLU A 129 16.54 -7.79 16.11
CA GLU A 129 17.75 -7.02 15.79
C GLU A 129 17.52 -5.76 14.94
N LEU A 130 16.49 -5.77 14.08
CA LEU A 130 16.10 -4.62 13.26
C LEU A 130 15.30 -3.56 14.03
N ALA A 131 14.75 -3.91 15.20
CA ALA A 131 13.80 -3.05 15.91
C ALA A 131 14.42 -1.72 16.37
N GLU A 132 15.70 -1.71 16.76
CA GLU A 132 16.39 -0.48 17.14
C GLU A 132 16.43 0.53 15.97
N GLY A 133 16.77 0.06 14.77
CA GLY A 133 16.78 0.88 13.56
C GLY A 133 15.41 1.42 13.18
N VAL A 134 14.34 0.66 13.47
CA VAL A 134 12.96 1.05 13.21
C VAL A 134 12.44 2.05 14.24
N ARG A 135 12.85 1.92 15.53
CA ARG A 135 12.43 2.84 16.60
C ARG A 135 13.08 4.22 16.55
N ASN A 136 14.28 4.33 15.96
CA ASN A 136 15.12 5.51 16.02
C ASN A 136 15.08 6.35 14.71
N LEU A 137 13.97 6.37 14.01
CA LEU A 137 13.80 7.10 12.75
C LEU A 137 13.50 8.58 13.02
N SER A 138 14.53 9.40 13.20
CA SER A 138 14.38 10.80 13.62
C SER A 138 14.41 11.82 12.46
N ASP A 139 15.07 11.49 11.35
CA ASP A 139 15.26 12.40 10.23
C ASP A 139 15.20 11.65 8.87
N GLU A 140 15.15 12.42 7.77
CA GLU A 140 15.06 11.86 6.40
C GLU A 140 16.21 10.91 6.07
N LYS A 141 17.42 11.22 6.53
CA LYS A 141 18.61 10.41 6.25
C LYS A 141 18.54 9.06 6.98
N SER A 142 18.14 9.05 8.24
CA SER A 142 17.93 7.80 9.02
C SER A 142 16.81 6.96 8.42
N ARG A 143 15.71 7.59 7.99
CA ARG A 143 14.59 6.93 7.30
C ARG A 143 15.02 6.31 5.97
N GLY A 144 15.73 7.06 5.13
CA GLY A 144 16.25 6.57 3.85
C GLY A 144 17.23 5.40 4.01
N ALA A 145 18.11 5.45 5.00
CA ALA A 145 19.03 4.35 5.32
C ALA A 145 18.29 3.11 5.83
N ALA A 146 17.33 3.30 6.72
CA ALA A 146 16.48 2.22 7.23
C ALA A 146 15.64 1.60 6.10
N PHE A 147 15.04 2.41 5.22
CA PHE A 147 14.29 1.91 4.07
C PHE A 147 15.16 1.03 3.17
N ALA A 148 16.36 1.48 2.80
CA ALA A 148 17.27 0.70 1.96
C ALA A 148 17.67 -0.63 2.62
N THR A 149 17.94 -0.61 3.93
CA THR A 149 18.27 -1.81 4.70
C THR A 149 17.08 -2.77 4.78
N MET A 150 15.89 -2.25 5.10
CA MET A 150 14.66 -3.05 5.19
C MET A 150 14.29 -3.63 3.84
N LEU A 151 14.37 -2.84 2.76
CA LEU A 151 14.05 -3.31 1.43
C LEU A 151 14.98 -4.44 0.99
N ALA A 152 16.29 -4.29 1.17
CA ALA A 152 17.26 -5.33 0.87
C ALA A 152 17.00 -6.59 1.71
N PHE A 153 16.68 -6.43 2.99
CA PHE A 153 16.39 -7.52 3.91
C PHE A 153 15.08 -8.23 3.55
N LEU A 154 14.00 -7.49 3.36
CA LEU A 154 12.67 -8.04 3.12
C LEU A 154 12.51 -8.67 1.73
N LEU A 155 13.23 -8.15 0.73
CA LEU A 155 13.13 -8.64 -0.65
C LEU A 155 14.10 -9.78 -0.98
N SER A 156 15.20 -9.93 -0.23
CA SER A 156 16.25 -10.92 -0.54
C SER A 156 15.79 -12.36 -0.30
N GLU A 157 15.15 -12.62 0.82
CA GLU A 157 14.75 -13.96 1.26
C GLU A 157 13.46 -13.90 2.11
N ARG A 158 12.80 -15.06 2.27
CA ARG A 158 11.73 -15.21 3.25
C ARG A 158 12.35 -15.26 4.64
N ARG A 159 12.04 -14.26 5.46
CA ARG A 159 12.52 -14.15 6.85
C ARG A 159 11.47 -14.70 7.80
N ALA A 160 11.64 -15.97 8.17
CA ALA A 160 10.68 -16.65 9.03
C ALA A 160 10.53 -15.97 10.40
N GLU A 161 11.58 -15.34 10.91
CA GLU A 161 11.60 -14.62 12.17
C GLU A 161 10.78 -13.32 12.18
N LEU A 162 10.46 -12.79 11.01
CA LEU A 162 9.58 -11.62 10.85
C LEU A 162 8.12 -11.99 10.56
N ILE A 163 7.84 -13.28 10.36
CA ILE A 163 6.48 -13.77 10.15
C ILE A 163 5.85 -13.94 11.52
N ASP A 164 5.24 -12.87 12.01
CA ASP A 164 4.44 -12.89 13.24
C ASP A 164 2.94 -12.96 12.90
N PRO A 165 2.31 -14.14 13.03
CA PRO A 165 0.89 -14.28 12.71
C PRO A 165 0.00 -13.36 13.55
N VAL A 166 0.39 -13.06 14.79
CA VAL A 166 -0.39 -12.17 15.66
C VAL A 166 -0.40 -10.75 15.11
N SER A 167 0.76 -10.22 14.73
CA SER A 167 0.87 -8.89 14.14
C SER A 167 0.13 -8.79 12.81
N SER A 168 0.32 -9.79 11.93
CA SER A 168 -0.31 -9.81 10.61
C SER A 168 -1.83 -9.94 10.70
N THR A 169 -2.35 -10.82 11.57
CA THR A 169 -3.79 -10.97 11.78
C THR A 169 -4.38 -9.70 12.38
N SER A 170 -3.74 -9.13 13.40
CA SER A 170 -4.21 -7.90 14.05
C SER A 170 -4.26 -6.71 13.08
N ALA A 171 -3.22 -6.54 12.26
CA ALA A 171 -3.18 -5.48 11.27
C ALA A 171 -4.24 -5.67 10.18
N TRP A 172 -4.41 -6.90 9.69
CA TRP A 172 -5.43 -7.21 8.70
C TRP A 172 -6.85 -7.04 9.23
N ASP A 173 -7.11 -7.45 10.47
CA ASP A 173 -8.40 -7.26 11.12
C ASP A 173 -8.73 -5.78 11.32
N ASP A 174 -7.73 -4.95 11.66
CA ASP A 174 -7.92 -3.50 11.77
C ASP A 174 -8.22 -2.85 10.40
N ILE A 175 -7.53 -3.25 9.34
CA ILE A 175 -7.80 -2.79 7.97
C ILE A 175 -9.24 -3.17 7.56
N LYS A 176 -9.65 -4.43 7.76
CA LYS A 176 -11.02 -4.89 7.47
C LYS A 176 -12.06 -4.11 8.26
N ALA A 177 -11.82 -3.94 9.54
CA ALA A 177 -12.73 -3.24 10.43
C ALA A 177 -12.84 -1.75 10.08
N ALA A 178 -11.73 -1.09 9.72
CA ALA A 178 -11.72 0.31 9.30
C ALA A 178 -12.51 0.49 7.99
N ALA A 179 -12.24 -0.32 6.96
CA ALA A 179 -12.99 -0.27 5.71
C ALA A 179 -14.52 -0.37 5.97
N ASN A 180 -14.92 -1.33 6.79
CA ASN A 180 -16.34 -1.55 7.12
C ASN A 180 -16.96 -0.39 7.90
N ARG A 181 -16.23 0.20 8.86
CA ARG A 181 -16.71 1.38 9.62
C ARG A 181 -16.90 2.61 8.75
N HIS A 182 -16.02 2.78 7.75
CA HIS A 182 -16.00 3.98 6.92
C HIS A 182 -16.84 3.88 5.66
N ASN A 183 -17.29 2.69 5.27
CA ASN A 183 -18.16 2.50 4.12
C ASN A 183 -19.56 3.07 4.41
N ASP A 184 -19.95 4.11 3.65
CA ASP A 184 -21.27 4.77 3.74
C ASP A 184 -21.92 4.76 2.35
N PRO A 185 -22.67 3.69 2.00
CA PRO A 185 -23.21 3.52 0.67
C PRO A 185 -24.03 4.72 0.18
N GLY A 186 -23.70 5.22 -1.00
CA GLY A 186 -24.31 6.38 -1.61
C GLY A 186 -23.65 7.72 -1.27
N LYS A 187 -22.63 7.71 -0.39
CA LYS A 187 -21.83 8.90 -0.06
C LYS A 187 -20.34 8.67 -0.21
N PHE A 188 -19.85 7.56 0.34
CA PHE A 188 -18.44 7.19 0.28
C PHE A 188 -18.29 5.68 0.23
N THR A 189 -17.47 5.18 -0.69
CA THR A 189 -17.17 3.75 -0.78
C THR A 189 -15.79 3.47 -0.21
N ALA A 190 -15.75 2.79 0.93
CA ALA A 190 -14.51 2.23 1.45
C ALA A 190 -14.36 0.80 0.94
N PHE A 191 -13.40 0.59 0.04
CA PHE A 191 -13.08 -0.75 -0.43
C PHE A 191 -12.15 -1.46 0.53
N LEU A 192 -12.37 -2.75 0.70
CA LEU A 192 -11.48 -3.64 1.40
C LEU A 192 -10.42 -4.17 0.44
N GLY A 193 -9.14 -4.01 0.77
CA GLY A 193 -8.07 -4.43 -0.13
C GLY A 193 -6.70 -4.54 0.55
N TYR A 194 -5.73 -4.99 -0.24
CA TYR A 194 -4.32 -5.06 0.16
C TYR A 194 -3.43 -5.03 -1.07
N GLU A 195 -2.12 -4.81 -0.89
CA GLU A 195 -1.16 -4.92 -1.97
C GLU A 195 -0.44 -6.27 -1.95
N TYR A 196 -0.60 -7.03 -3.04
CA TYR A 196 0.26 -8.16 -3.34
C TYR A 196 1.54 -7.64 -3.99
N THR A 197 2.63 -7.67 -3.23
CA THR A 197 3.94 -7.14 -3.61
C THR A 197 4.81 -8.26 -4.16
N SER A 198 4.82 -8.43 -5.46
CA SER A 198 5.71 -9.39 -6.12
C SER A 198 6.79 -8.68 -6.91
N SER A 199 7.89 -9.37 -7.13
CA SER A 199 8.99 -8.88 -7.97
C SER A 199 9.68 -10.05 -8.67
N GLY A 200 10.20 -9.79 -9.87
CA GLY A 200 11.14 -10.67 -10.55
C GLY A 200 12.50 -10.72 -9.83
N ASP A 201 13.46 -11.45 -10.43
CA ASP A 201 14.77 -11.67 -9.84
C ASP A 201 15.68 -10.43 -9.84
N ALA A 202 15.43 -9.47 -10.74
CA ALA A 202 16.09 -8.18 -10.79
C ALA A 202 15.23 -7.05 -10.20
N PHE A 203 14.31 -7.38 -9.29
CA PHE A 203 13.42 -6.45 -8.60
C PHE A 203 12.41 -5.75 -9.54
N GLU A 204 12.06 -6.38 -10.66
CA GLU A 204 10.97 -5.89 -11.50
C GLU A 204 9.68 -5.78 -10.69
N ASN A 205 9.03 -4.64 -10.77
CA ASN A 205 7.79 -4.41 -10.06
C ASN A 205 6.63 -5.17 -10.73
N LEU A 206 6.11 -6.17 -10.04
CA LEU A 206 4.94 -6.96 -10.45
C LEU A 206 3.80 -6.80 -9.44
N HIS A 207 3.81 -5.69 -8.71
CA HIS A 207 2.84 -5.38 -7.67
C HIS A 207 1.43 -5.20 -8.23
N ARG A 208 0.44 -5.54 -7.43
CA ARG A 208 -0.97 -5.29 -7.73
C ARG A 208 -1.80 -5.17 -6.47
N ASN A 209 -2.77 -4.27 -6.53
CA ASN A 209 -3.75 -4.14 -5.46
C ASN A 209 -4.86 -5.15 -5.67
N VAL A 210 -5.13 -5.94 -4.65
CA VAL A 210 -6.26 -6.88 -4.59
C VAL A 210 -7.40 -6.20 -3.84
N ILE A 211 -8.51 -6.00 -4.51
CA ILE A 211 -9.70 -5.34 -3.98
C ILE A 211 -10.84 -6.34 -3.90
N PHE A 212 -11.43 -6.49 -2.72
CA PHE A 212 -12.56 -7.37 -2.48
C PHE A 212 -13.88 -6.67 -2.78
N LYS A 213 -14.84 -7.44 -3.29
CA LYS A 213 -16.21 -7.01 -3.44
C LYS A 213 -16.99 -7.30 -2.16
N GLY A 214 -17.47 -6.26 -1.51
CA GLY A 214 -18.22 -6.38 -0.26
C GLY A 214 -17.38 -6.08 0.98
N ASP A 215 -17.83 -6.59 2.10
CA ASP A 215 -17.39 -6.25 3.44
C ASP A 215 -16.58 -7.36 4.13
N THR A 216 -16.31 -8.44 3.43
CA THR A 216 -15.61 -9.60 3.96
C THR A 216 -14.43 -10.00 3.07
N ALA A 217 -13.42 -10.59 3.69
CA ALA A 217 -12.21 -11.10 3.05
C ALA A 217 -11.67 -12.30 3.85
N PRO A 218 -10.76 -13.10 3.27
CA PRO A 218 -10.09 -14.20 3.98
C PRO A 218 -9.40 -13.74 5.26
N ASP A 219 -9.08 -14.69 6.13
CA ASP A 219 -8.43 -14.45 7.44
C ASP A 219 -7.06 -13.77 7.31
N LEU A 220 -6.32 -14.07 6.24
CA LEU A 220 -5.06 -13.43 5.88
C LEU A 220 -4.99 -13.17 4.36
N PRO A 221 -4.35 -12.07 3.95
CA PRO A 221 -4.12 -11.80 2.54
C PRO A 221 -3.01 -12.70 1.98
N PHE A 222 -3.17 -13.15 0.73
CA PHE A 222 -2.11 -13.85 0.00
C PHE A 222 -0.97 -12.90 -0.33
N SER A 223 0.26 -13.28 -0.01
CA SER A 223 1.42 -12.43 -0.15
C SER A 223 2.56 -13.09 -0.94
N ARG A 224 3.61 -12.34 -1.23
CA ARG A 224 4.84 -12.90 -1.80
C ARG A 224 5.51 -13.96 -0.92
N LEU A 225 5.17 -14.02 0.37
CA LEU A 225 5.67 -15.06 1.29
C LEU A 225 5.03 -16.42 1.00
N ASP A 226 3.85 -16.41 0.39
CA ASP A 226 3.16 -17.60 -0.09
C ASP A 226 3.69 -17.99 -1.47
N SER A 227 3.70 -17.03 -2.40
CA SER A 227 4.33 -17.19 -3.71
C SER A 227 4.68 -15.84 -4.32
N ARG A 228 5.80 -15.78 -5.07
CA ARG A 228 6.17 -14.63 -5.90
C ARG A 228 5.51 -14.66 -7.28
N ASN A 229 4.94 -15.81 -7.65
CA ASN A 229 4.31 -16.01 -8.93
C ASN A 229 2.89 -15.42 -8.96
N PRO A 230 2.61 -14.40 -9.81
CA PRO A 230 1.27 -13.81 -9.92
C PRO A 230 0.17 -14.79 -10.33
N GLU A 231 0.49 -15.84 -11.07
CA GLU A 231 -0.50 -16.85 -11.45
C GLU A 231 -0.99 -17.65 -10.22
N GLU A 232 -0.13 -17.84 -9.21
CA GLU A 232 -0.53 -18.47 -7.95
C GLU A 232 -1.48 -17.56 -7.14
N LEU A 233 -1.26 -16.24 -7.17
CA LEU A 233 -2.24 -15.30 -6.62
C LEU A 233 -3.61 -15.46 -7.29
N TRP A 234 -3.66 -15.54 -8.63
CA TRP A 234 -4.94 -15.68 -9.33
C TRP A 234 -5.63 -17.01 -9.05
N ARG A 235 -4.87 -18.11 -8.89
CA ARG A 235 -5.43 -19.41 -8.48
C ARG A 235 -6.02 -19.35 -7.07
N TRP A 236 -5.27 -18.71 -6.16
CA TRP A 236 -5.78 -18.44 -4.81
C TRP A 236 -7.06 -17.58 -4.84
N MET A 237 -7.11 -16.54 -5.67
CA MET A 237 -8.33 -15.72 -5.83
C MET A 237 -9.52 -16.53 -6.37
N ASP A 238 -9.28 -17.45 -7.31
CA ASP A 238 -10.32 -18.38 -7.78
C ASP A 238 -10.83 -19.28 -6.65
N GLU A 239 -9.95 -19.80 -5.80
CA GLU A 239 -10.33 -20.59 -4.62
C GLU A 239 -11.13 -19.73 -3.61
N GLN A 240 -10.69 -18.50 -3.34
CA GLN A 240 -11.42 -17.60 -2.46
C GLN A 240 -12.78 -17.22 -3.00
N ARG A 241 -12.93 -17.08 -4.32
CA ARG A 241 -14.22 -16.83 -4.96
C ARG A 241 -15.20 -17.99 -4.73
N LEU A 242 -14.73 -19.23 -4.75
CA LEU A 242 -15.55 -20.41 -4.41
C LEU A 242 -15.96 -20.40 -2.92
N ALA A 243 -15.16 -19.80 -2.05
CA ALA A 243 -15.49 -19.58 -0.64
C ALA A 243 -16.37 -18.34 -0.39
N GLY A 244 -16.71 -17.56 -1.44
CA GLY A 244 -17.58 -16.39 -1.35
C GLY A 244 -16.84 -15.04 -1.31
N TYR A 245 -15.52 -15.02 -1.39
CA TYR A 245 -14.73 -13.79 -1.41
C TYR A 245 -14.39 -13.40 -2.85
N GLU A 246 -15.28 -12.65 -3.50
CA GLU A 246 -15.04 -12.14 -4.85
C GLU A 246 -14.06 -10.97 -4.82
N SER A 247 -13.07 -10.99 -5.68
CA SER A 247 -12.02 -9.95 -5.74
C SER A 247 -11.51 -9.74 -7.16
N LEU A 248 -10.77 -8.64 -7.35
CA LEU A 248 -10.02 -8.35 -8.57
C LEU A 248 -8.62 -7.86 -8.21
N ALA A 249 -7.63 -8.10 -9.08
CA ALA A 249 -6.26 -7.65 -8.90
C ALA A 249 -5.88 -6.60 -9.96
N MET A 250 -5.51 -5.40 -9.52
CA MET A 250 -5.11 -4.29 -10.38
C MET A 250 -3.60 -4.10 -10.35
N PRO A 251 -2.87 -4.45 -11.42
CA PRO A 251 -1.44 -4.19 -11.50
C PRO A 251 -1.18 -2.69 -11.56
N HIS A 252 -0.14 -2.26 -10.85
CA HIS A 252 0.33 -0.88 -10.87
C HIS A 252 1.86 -0.84 -11.03
N ASN A 253 2.45 0.36 -11.26
CA ASN A 253 3.88 0.55 -11.46
C ASN A 253 4.47 -0.30 -12.61
N SER A 254 3.71 -0.53 -13.66
CA SER A 254 4.18 -1.28 -14.84
C SER A 254 5.43 -0.67 -15.49
N ASN A 255 5.65 0.65 -15.31
CA ASN A 255 6.87 1.36 -15.68
C ASN A 255 8.13 0.86 -14.92
N GLY A 256 7.96 0.29 -13.74
CA GLY A 256 9.02 -0.34 -12.95
C GLY A 256 9.17 -1.84 -13.20
N SER A 257 8.37 -2.44 -14.09
CA SER A 257 8.36 -3.89 -14.32
C SER A 257 9.42 -4.38 -15.33
N ASN A 258 10.22 -3.50 -15.92
CA ASN A 258 11.17 -3.83 -16.99
C ASN A 258 10.52 -4.67 -18.12
N GLY A 259 9.26 -4.40 -18.41
CA GLY A 259 8.48 -5.11 -19.44
C GLY A 259 7.81 -6.41 -18.96
N TRP A 260 8.15 -6.94 -17.80
CA TRP A 260 7.62 -8.21 -17.29
C TRP A 260 6.10 -8.20 -17.08
N MET A 261 5.50 -7.05 -16.74
CA MET A 261 4.05 -6.92 -16.64
C MET A 261 3.33 -7.20 -17.98
N PHE A 262 4.05 -7.07 -19.10
CA PHE A 262 3.60 -7.27 -20.47
C PHE A 262 4.33 -8.43 -21.17
N SER A 263 4.94 -9.34 -20.41
CA SER A 263 5.63 -10.50 -20.95
C SER A 263 4.69 -11.34 -21.82
N LEU A 264 5.25 -11.96 -22.85
CA LEU A 264 4.58 -12.98 -23.69
C LEU A 264 4.75 -14.40 -23.14
N THR A 265 5.36 -14.50 -21.97
CA THR A 265 5.49 -15.75 -21.20
C THR A 265 4.89 -15.57 -19.81
N ASP A 266 4.48 -16.67 -19.19
CA ASP A 266 4.12 -16.71 -17.79
C ASP A 266 5.35 -16.51 -16.87
N PHE A 267 5.16 -16.53 -15.58
CA PHE A 267 6.23 -16.34 -14.60
C PHE A 267 7.32 -17.43 -14.67
N GLU A 268 7.00 -18.62 -15.16
CA GLU A 268 7.94 -19.72 -15.34
C GLU A 268 8.62 -19.71 -16.72
N GLY A 269 8.31 -18.72 -17.58
CA GLY A 269 8.89 -18.58 -18.92
C GLY A 269 8.21 -19.41 -20.00
N LYS A 270 7.04 -20.00 -19.77
CA LYS A 270 6.24 -20.69 -20.77
C LYS A 270 5.45 -19.68 -21.62
N PRO A 271 5.29 -19.90 -22.92
CA PRO A 271 4.44 -19.03 -23.75
C PRO A 271 3.01 -18.95 -23.20
N LEU A 272 2.43 -17.75 -23.25
CA LEU A 272 1.03 -17.54 -22.85
C LEU A 272 0.08 -18.34 -23.74
N ASP A 273 -0.92 -18.94 -23.16
CA ASP A 273 -1.98 -19.70 -23.81
C ASP A 273 -3.37 -19.18 -23.45
N SER A 274 -4.42 -19.86 -23.91
CA SER A 274 -5.81 -19.50 -23.59
C SER A 274 -6.12 -19.65 -22.10
N ASP A 275 -5.56 -20.66 -21.45
CA ASP A 275 -5.82 -20.93 -20.04
C ASP A 275 -5.24 -19.85 -19.15
N TYR A 276 -4.03 -19.35 -19.49
CA TYR A 276 -3.46 -18.17 -18.85
C TYR A 276 -4.33 -16.92 -19.05
N ALA A 277 -4.79 -16.69 -20.30
CA ALA A 277 -5.63 -15.54 -20.58
C ALA A 277 -6.95 -15.59 -19.80
N ASP A 278 -7.59 -16.75 -19.74
CA ASP A 278 -8.83 -16.95 -18.99
C ASP A 278 -8.62 -16.76 -17.48
N LEU A 279 -7.52 -17.29 -16.93
CA LEU A 279 -7.16 -17.11 -15.52
C LEU A 279 -6.94 -15.63 -15.19
N ARG A 280 -6.19 -14.92 -16.02
CA ARG A 280 -5.90 -13.50 -15.84
C ARG A 280 -7.15 -12.61 -15.97
N MET A 281 -8.04 -12.93 -16.90
CA MET A 281 -9.26 -12.13 -17.14
C MET A 281 -10.31 -12.26 -16.05
N ARG A 282 -10.28 -13.35 -15.30
CA ARG A 282 -11.21 -13.58 -14.17
C ARG A 282 -10.78 -12.84 -12.90
N ASN A 283 -9.50 -12.52 -12.80
CA ASN A 283 -8.83 -12.04 -11.61
C ASN A 283 -8.15 -10.68 -11.85
#